data_f537172f1e107fd36f253d94dcb59d36
#
_entry.id   f537172f1e107fd36f253d94dcb59d36
#
_cell.length_a   1.000
_cell.length_b   1.000
_cell.length_c   1.000
_cell.angle_alpha   90.00
_cell.angle_beta   90.00
_cell.angle_gamma   90.00
#
_symmetry.space_group_name_H-M   'P 1'
#
loop_
_entity.id
_entity.type
_entity.pdbx_description
1 polymer ?
#
loop_
_entity_poly.entity_id
_entity_poly.type
_entity_poly.pdbx_seq_one_letter_code
_entity_poly.pdbx_strand_id
1 'polypeptide(L)'
;MENINKTVEKKKKFSTERFSTFSFLTLIPIVALMIFVFLSMFGAKVEEVDLPKILIKDLKTMRVAIDDFYKATGTFPDLVLANSDEKLEKIYYEKDGEKIYFKDYLKENGLPKTPAFKDLLESNKIHMVENFKKVTDDGGWNYNIKTGEIHANLPYNFFEQGIDWENY
;
A
#
# COMPACT_ATOMS: atom_id res chain seq x y z
N MET A 1 40.48 66.85 -19.23
CA MET A 1 40.50 65.39 -19.23
C MET A 1 39.48 64.79 -18.26
N GLU A 2 39.07 65.48 -17.20
CA GLU A 2 38.14 64.96 -16.19
C GLU A 2 36.71 64.77 -16.72
N ASN A 3 36.21 65.56 -17.59
CA ASN A 3 34.85 65.46 -18.16
C ASN A 3 34.64 64.23 -19.10
N ILE A 4 35.67 63.75 -19.76
CA ILE A 4 35.60 62.63 -20.69
C ILE A 4 35.46 61.31 -19.90
N ASN A 5 36.16 61.18 -18.77
CA ASN A 5 36.13 60.02 -17.93
C ASN A 5 34.77 59.83 -17.26
N LYS A 6 34.13 60.92 -16.77
CA LYS A 6 32.79 60.85 -16.17
C LYS A 6 31.71 60.41 -17.18
N THR A 7 31.84 60.83 -18.45
CA THR A 7 30.87 60.42 -19.48
C THR A 7 31.03 58.98 -19.93
N VAL A 8 32.24 58.41 -19.91
CA VAL A 8 32.51 57.02 -20.24
C VAL A 8 32.06 56.13 -19.13
N GLU A 9 32.29 56.54 -17.86
CA GLU A 9 31.84 55.74 -16.68
C GLU A 9 30.30 55.67 -16.58
N LYS A 10 29.60 56.82 -16.85
CA LYS A 10 28.13 56.81 -16.85
C LYS A 10 27.56 55.96 -17.99
N LYS A 11 28.17 55.93 -19.16
CA LYS A 11 27.75 55.06 -20.28
C LYS A 11 27.97 53.58 -19.96
N LYS A 12 29.10 53.25 -19.31
CA LYS A 12 29.41 51.85 -18.94
C LYS A 12 28.46 51.31 -17.86
N LYS A 13 28.11 52.16 -16.88
CA LYS A 13 27.18 51.80 -15.81
C LYS A 13 25.75 51.57 -16.32
N PHE A 14 25.32 52.44 -17.29
CA PHE A 14 23.98 52.33 -17.88
C PHE A 14 23.81 51.06 -18.78
N SER A 15 24.89 50.64 -19.43
CA SER A 15 24.92 49.43 -20.27
C SER A 15 24.85 48.15 -19.43
N THR A 16 25.52 48.14 -18.26
CA THR A 16 25.58 46.95 -17.41
C THR A 16 24.24 46.72 -16.69
N GLU A 17 23.55 47.76 -16.24
CA GLU A 17 22.26 47.65 -15.60
C GLU A 17 21.14 47.19 -16.55
N ARG A 18 21.15 47.62 -17.81
CA ARG A 18 20.20 47.16 -18.83
C ARG A 18 20.40 45.68 -19.21
N PHE A 19 21.64 45.22 -19.22
CA PHE A 19 21.92 43.80 -19.50
C PHE A 19 21.46 42.88 -18.39
N SER A 20 21.57 43.32 -17.15
CA SER A 20 21.16 42.55 -15.97
C SER A 20 19.62 42.37 -15.91
N THR A 21 18.85 43.43 -16.11
CA THR A 21 17.38 43.35 -16.04
C THR A 21 16.76 42.60 -17.23
N PHE A 22 17.34 42.72 -18.43
CA PHE A 22 16.87 41.95 -19.60
C PHE A 22 17.15 40.45 -19.45
N SER A 23 18.31 40.12 -18.86
CA SER A 23 18.68 38.70 -18.58
C SER A 23 17.78 38.06 -17.57
N PHE A 24 17.34 38.76 -16.54
CA PHE A 24 16.40 38.24 -15.54
C PHE A 24 15.00 38.04 -16.12
N LEU A 25 14.52 38.96 -16.98
CA LEU A 25 13.16 38.84 -17.52
C LEU A 25 13.01 37.66 -18.49
N THR A 26 14.08 37.27 -19.19
CA THR A 26 14.09 36.11 -20.10
C THR A 26 14.39 34.79 -19.38
N LEU A 27 15.09 34.83 -18.25
CA LEU A 27 15.42 33.62 -17.49
C LEU A 27 14.21 32.99 -16.80
N ILE A 28 13.30 33.82 -16.27
CA ILE A 28 12.11 33.39 -15.57
C ILE A 28 11.22 32.44 -16.40
N PRO A 29 10.82 32.79 -17.66
CA PRO A 29 10.01 31.90 -18.47
C PRO A 29 10.73 30.60 -18.87
N ILE A 30 12.07 30.66 -19.08
CA ILE A 30 12.86 29.47 -19.40
C ILE A 30 12.89 28.49 -18.19
N VAL A 31 13.12 29.02 -16.99
CA VAL A 31 13.09 28.20 -15.76
C VAL A 31 11.69 27.65 -15.51
N ALA A 32 10.64 28.44 -15.69
CA ALA A 32 9.26 27.97 -15.55
C ALA A 32 8.92 26.86 -16.57
N LEU A 33 9.39 27.00 -17.82
CA LEU A 33 9.22 26.00 -18.87
C LEU A 33 9.99 24.71 -18.53
N MET A 34 11.22 24.82 -18.02
CA MET A 34 12.00 23.65 -17.56
C MET A 34 11.34 22.94 -16.38
N ILE A 35 10.81 23.68 -15.42
CA ILE A 35 10.06 23.11 -14.29
C ILE A 35 8.79 22.40 -14.79
N PHE A 36 8.06 23.03 -15.73
CA PHE A 36 6.86 22.42 -16.32
C PHE A 36 7.18 21.14 -17.10
N VAL A 37 8.24 21.13 -17.91
CA VAL A 37 8.71 19.92 -18.63
C VAL A 37 9.18 18.86 -17.63
N PHE A 38 9.92 19.26 -16.60
CA PHE A 38 10.37 18.35 -15.55
C PHE A 38 9.17 17.72 -14.83
N LEU A 39 8.20 18.51 -14.38
CA LEU A 39 6.97 18.01 -13.77
C LEU A 39 6.14 17.13 -14.72
N SER A 40 6.16 17.41 -16.02
CA SER A 40 5.47 16.59 -17.03
C SER A 40 6.20 15.27 -17.31
N MET A 41 7.53 15.26 -17.27
CA MET A 41 8.34 14.04 -17.48
C MET A 41 8.44 13.18 -16.23
N PHE A 42 8.43 13.79 -15.05
CA PHE A 42 8.50 13.12 -13.75
C PHE A 42 7.17 13.18 -12.99
N GLY A 43 6.11 13.69 -13.63
CA GLY A 43 4.75 13.44 -13.18
C GLY A 43 4.61 11.93 -13.08
N ALA A 44 4.92 11.41 -11.87
CA ALA A 44 4.83 10.01 -11.60
C ALA A 44 3.48 9.56 -12.15
N LYS A 45 3.46 8.60 -13.06
CA LYS A 45 2.32 7.70 -13.18
C LYS A 45 2.18 7.13 -11.78
N VAL A 46 1.28 7.70 -10.99
CA VAL A 46 0.77 7.02 -9.82
C VAL A 46 0.19 5.76 -10.44
N GLU A 47 0.91 4.65 -10.34
CA GLU A 47 0.35 3.36 -10.67
C GLU A 47 -0.90 3.28 -9.81
N GLU A 48 -2.05 3.29 -10.46
CA GLU A 48 -3.32 3.12 -9.79
C GLU A 48 -3.25 1.76 -9.11
N VAL A 49 -3.11 1.79 -7.79
CA VAL A 49 -2.94 0.58 -6.99
C VAL A 49 -4.21 -0.23 -7.14
N ASP A 50 -4.13 -1.37 -7.83
CA ASP A 50 -5.26 -2.26 -8.04
C ASP A 50 -5.54 -3.04 -6.73
N LEU A 51 -6.25 -2.36 -5.82
CA LEU A 51 -6.59 -2.89 -4.50
C LEU A 51 -7.29 -4.26 -4.56
N PRO A 52 -8.25 -4.51 -5.47
CA PRO A 52 -8.85 -5.82 -5.63
C PRO A 52 -7.84 -6.92 -5.97
N LYS A 53 -6.87 -6.64 -6.84
CA LYS A 53 -5.82 -7.59 -7.20
C LYS A 53 -4.93 -7.95 -6.02
N ILE A 54 -4.57 -6.94 -5.22
CA ILE A 54 -3.78 -7.14 -4.00
C ILE A 54 -4.56 -8.05 -3.06
N LEU A 55 -5.82 -7.72 -2.79
CA LEU A 55 -6.67 -8.50 -1.90
C LEU A 55 -6.85 -9.96 -2.35
N ILE A 56 -7.07 -10.18 -3.66
CA ILE A 56 -7.16 -11.54 -4.23
C ILE A 56 -5.85 -12.32 -4.05
N LYS A 57 -4.71 -11.67 -4.25
CA LYS A 57 -3.39 -12.27 -4.02
C LYS A 57 -3.21 -12.68 -2.56
N ASP A 58 -3.58 -11.77 -1.65
CA ASP A 58 -3.42 -11.97 -0.21
C ASP A 58 -4.35 -13.07 0.30
N LEU A 59 -5.60 -13.10 -0.17
CA LEU A 59 -6.54 -14.18 0.14
C LEU A 59 -6.05 -15.55 -0.35
N LYS A 60 -5.49 -15.61 -1.56
CA LYS A 60 -4.86 -16.85 -2.07
C LYS A 60 -3.66 -17.26 -1.23
N THR A 61 -2.83 -16.31 -0.80
CA THR A 61 -1.69 -16.59 0.07
C THR A 61 -2.14 -17.18 1.40
N MET A 62 -3.18 -16.61 2.02
CA MET A 62 -3.75 -17.13 3.25
C MET A 62 -4.33 -18.54 3.09
N ARG A 63 -5.09 -18.78 2.02
CA ARG A 63 -5.66 -20.11 1.73
C ARG A 63 -4.59 -21.17 1.56
N VAL A 64 -3.52 -20.85 0.82
CA VAL A 64 -2.38 -21.77 0.64
C VAL A 64 -1.70 -22.05 1.98
N ALA A 65 -1.43 -21.02 2.78
CA ALA A 65 -0.78 -21.21 4.09
C ALA A 65 -1.63 -22.07 5.05
N ILE A 66 -2.95 -21.86 5.08
CA ILE A 66 -3.88 -22.66 5.90
C ILE A 66 -3.90 -24.13 5.44
N ASP A 67 -3.97 -24.36 4.13
CA ASP A 67 -3.99 -25.71 3.53
C ASP A 67 -2.67 -26.46 3.77
N ASP A 68 -1.53 -25.79 3.60
CA ASP A 68 -0.22 -26.38 3.82
C ASP A 68 0.04 -26.68 5.31
N PHE A 69 -0.39 -25.80 6.21
CA PHE A 69 -0.35 -26.09 7.65
C PHE A 69 -1.23 -27.29 8.01
N TYR A 70 -2.44 -27.36 7.45
CA TYR A 70 -3.33 -28.50 7.66
C TYR A 70 -2.73 -29.80 7.14
N LYS A 71 -2.11 -29.80 5.96
CA LYS A 71 -1.41 -30.98 5.42
C LYS A 71 -0.28 -31.46 6.33
N ALA A 72 0.45 -30.54 6.94
CA ALA A 72 1.57 -30.85 7.82
C ALA A 72 1.13 -31.34 9.20
N THR A 73 0.01 -30.82 9.73
CA THR A 73 -0.40 -31.03 11.13
C THR A 73 -1.67 -31.84 11.29
N GLY A 74 -2.51 -31.93 10.26
CA GLY A 74 -3.86 -32.52 10.33
C GLY A 74 -4.90 -31.66 11.04
N THR A 75 -4.55 -30.40 11.40
CA THR A 75 -5.45 -29.45 12.07
C THR A 75 -5.37 -28.07 11.41
N PHE A 76 -6.49 -27.33 11.41
CA PHE A 76 -6.49 -25.95 10.95
C PHE A 76 -5.89 -25.02 12.02
N PRO A 77 -5.16 -23.95 11.62
CA PRO A 77 -4.56 -23.01 12.55
C PRO A 77 -5.63 -22.19 13.28
N ASP A 78 -5.45 -21.92 14.58
CA ASP A 78 -6.33 -21.00 15.32
C ASP A 78 -5.92 -19.53 15.05
N LEU A 79 -6.38 -18.98 13.94
CA LEU A 79 -6.05 -17.63 13.50
C LEU A 79 -6.61 -16.53 14.42
N VAL A 80 -7.59 -16.84 15.28
CA VAL A 80 -8.15 -15.85 16.22
C VAL A 80 -7.12 -15.44 17.26
N LEU A 81 -6.15 -16.30 17.54
CA LEU A 81 -5.03 -15.96 18.40
C LEU A 81 -4.10 -14.90 17.81
N ALA A 82 -4.18 -14.65 16.49
CA ALA A 82 -3.27 -13.80 15.72
C ALA A 82 -3.74 -12.35 15.56
N ASN A 83 -4.60 -11.83 16.41
CA ASN A 83 -5.09 -10.43 16.34
C ASN A 83 -3.97 -9.35 16.39
N SER A 84 -2.71 -9.74 16.33
CA SER A 84 -1.54 -8.91 16.06
C SER A 84 -0.41 -9.81 15.57
N ASP A 85 0.51 -9.26 14.75
CA ASP A 85 1.65 -10.02 14.20
C ASP A 85 2.52 -10.66 15.29
N GLU A 86 2.62 -10.04 16.48
CA GLU A 86 3.30 -10.57 17.66
C GLU A 86 2.67 -11.87 18.20
N LYS A 87 1.41 -12.15 17.86
CA LYS A 87 0.70 -13.33 18.31
C LYS A 87 0.78 -14.50 17.34
N LEU A 88 1.31 -14.31 16.12
CA LEU A 88 1.51 -15.40 15.16
C LEU A 88 2.39 -16.53 15.73
N GLU A 89 3.33 -16.20 16.60
CA GLU A 89 4.15 -17.19 17.30
C GLU A 89 3.37 -18.10 18.24
N LYS A 90 2.15 -17.74 18.60
CA LYS A 90 1.26 -18.55 19.44
C LYS A 90 0.46 -19.57 18.64
N ILE A 91 0.45 -19.46 17.32
CA ILE A 91 -0.24 -20.39 16.43
C ILE A 91 0.74 -21.47 16.02
N TYR A 92 0.76 -22.55 16.75
CA TYR A 92 1.60 -23.71 16.45
C TYR A 92 0.87 -25.02 16.77
N TYR A 93 1.31 -26.07 16.11
CA TYR A 93 0.96 -27.44 16.44
C TYR A 93 2.19 -28.13 17.03
N GLU A 94 2.01 -28.86 18.13
CA GLU A 94 3.09 -29.60 18.77
C GLU A 94 2.91 -31.10 18.53
N LYS A 95 3.94 -31.72 17.96
CA LYS A 95 3.99 -33.15 17.70
C LYS A 95 5.37 -33.69 18.07
N ASP A 96 5.39 -34.73 18.90
CA ASP A 96 6.63 -35.44 19.31
C ASP A 96 7.70 -34.50 19.93
N GLY A 97 7.28 -33.36 20.54
CA GLY A 97 8.15 -32.36 21.14
C GLY A 97 8.65 -31.29 20.15
N GLU A 98 8.27 -31.40 18.88
CA GLU A 98 8.56 -30.37 17.86
C GLU A 98 7.37 -29.47 17.64
N LYS A 99 7.63 -28.17 17.43
CA LYS A 99 6.61 -27.16 17.15
C LYS A 99 6.63 -26.79 15.68
N ILE A 100 5.47 -26.90 15.04
CA ILE A 100 5.20 -26.48 13.68
C ILE A 100 4.43 -25.17 13.75
N TYR A 101 5.03 -24.06 13.34
CA TYR A 101 4.42 -22.75 13.46
C TYR A 101 3.69 -22.37 12.17
N PHE A 102 2.49 -21.81 12.31
CA PHE A 102 1.72 -21.32 11.16
C PHE A 102 2.45 -20.20 10.40
N LYS A 103 3.17 -19.33 11.10
CA LYS A 103 3.93 -18.23 10.49
C LYS A 103 4.93 -18.72 9.42
N ASP A 104 5.45 -19.93 9.53
CA ASP A 104 6.43 -20.49 8.60
C ASP A 104 5.83 -20.81 7.21
N TYR A 105 4.51 -20.83 7.11
CA TYR A 105 3.75 -21.02 5.87
C TYR A 105 3.32 -19.68 5.23
N LEU A 106 3.45 -18.56 5.95
CA LEU A 106 3.18 -17.24 5.41
C LEU A 106 4.39 -16.73 4.62
N LYS A 107 4.16 -16.18 3.42
CA LYS A 107 5.23 -15.63 2.57
C LYS A 107 5.81 -14.32 3.11
N GLU A 108 5.06 -13.62 3.91
CA GLU A 108 5.41 -12.36 4.55
C GLU A 108 5.39 -12.55 6.08
N ASN A 109 6.09 -11.72 6.80
CA ASN A 109 6.26 -11.87 8.26
C ASN A 109 4.99 -11.55 9.08
N GLY A 110 3.82 -11.55 8.46
CA GLY A 110 2.57 -11.21 9.13
C GLY A 110 1.33 -11.69 8.37
N LEU A 111 0.17 -11.52 8.99
CA LEU A 111 -1.11 -11.70 8.31
C LEU A 111 -1.35 -10.54 7.34
N PRO A 112 -1.70 -10.84 6.08
CA PRO A 112 -2.10 -9.80 5.14
C PRO A 112 -3.24 -8.95 5.69
N LYS A 113 -3.27 -7.67 5.30
CA LYS A 113 -4.34 -6.75 5.65
C LYS A 113 -5.30 -6.56 4.49
N THR A 114 -6.60 -6.54 4.77
CA THR A 114 -7.53 -5.98 3.80
C THR A 114 -7.22 -4.49 3.63
N PRO A 115 -7.16 -3.97 2.40
CA PRO A 115 -6.72 -2.59 2.17
C PRO A 115 -7.77 -1.57 2.65
N ALA A 116 -7.28 -0.38 3.02
CA ALA A 116 -8.15 0.76 3.29
C ALA A 116 -8.84 1.23 2.00
N PHE A 117 -10.14 1.51 2.08
CA PHE A 117 -10.91 2.08 0.97
C PHE A 117 -12.17 2.79 1.51
N LYS A 118 -12.45 3.99 1.01
CA LYS A 118 -13.53 4.84 1.55
C LYS A 118 -13.36 5.06 3.06
N ASP A 119 -14.37 4.75 3.84
CA ASP A 119 -14.37 4.93 5.30
C ASP A 119 -13.81 3.73 6.08
N LEU A 120 -13.45 2.64 5.37
CA LEU A 120 -12.89 1.44 5.98
C LEU A 120 -11.37 1.53 6.05
N LEU A 121 -10.82 1.29 7.24
CA LEU A 121 -9.38 1.25 7.46
C LEU A 121 -8.80 -0.11 7.10
N GLU A 122 -7.48 -0.15 6.82
CA GLU A 122 -6.78 -1.42 6.65
C GLU A 122 -6.88 -2.29 7.91
N SER A 123 -7.06 -3.60 7.74
CA SER A 123 -7.26 -4.50 8.87
C SER A 123 -6.74 -5.92 8.57
N ASN A 124 -6.01 -6.51 9.52
CA ASN A 124 -5.68 -7.94 9.52
C ASN A 124 -6.46 -8.72 10.60
N LYS A 125 -7.50 -8.11 11.15
CA LYS A 125 -8.32 -8.72 12.17
C LYS A 125 -8.99 -10.00 11.65
N ILE A 126 -8.98 -11.03 12.46
CA ILE A 126 -9.66 -12.30 12.16
C ILE A 126 -10.98 -12.35 12.93
N HIS A 127 -12.06 -12.53 12.21
CA HIS A 127 -13.38 -12.76 12.74
C HIS A 127 -13.71 -14.24 12.60
N MET A 128 -13.92 -14.93 13.73
CA MET A 128 -14.33 -16.32 13.70
C MET A 128 -15.80 -16.42 13.31
N VAL A 129 -16.08 -17.21 12.28
CA VAL A 129 -17.43 -17.44 11.79
C VAL A 129 -17.73 -18.95 11.71
N GLU A 130 -18.98 -19.34 11.99
CA GLU A 130 -19.43 -20.71 11.73
C GLU A 130 -20.00 -20.85 10.31
N ASN A 131 -20.49 -19.74 9.76
CA ASN A 131 -20.93 -19.63 8.39
C ASN A 131 -20.71 -18.17 7.91
N PHE A 132 -20.60 -17.98 6.60
CA PHE A 132 -20.28 -16.69 5.98
C PHE A 132 -21.53 -15.81 5.66
N LYS A 133 -22.73 -16.21 6.17
CA LYS A 133 -23.97 -15.45 5.96
C LYS A 133 -24.18 -14.31 6.95
N LYS A 134 -23.38 -14.23 8.01
CA LYS A 134 -23.48 -13.21 9.05
C LYS A 134 -22.08 -12.65 9.32
N VAL A 135 -21.67 -11.74 8.50
CA VAL A 135 -20.39 -11.04 8.57
C VAL A 135 -20.57 -9.62 9.06
N THR A 136 -19.51 -8.96 9.46
CA THR A 136 -19.54 -7.62 10.07
C THR A 136 -19.22 -6.52 9.08
N ASP A 137 -18.59 -6.83 7.95
CA ASP A 137 -18.18 -5.89 6.89
C ASP A 137 -17.25 -4.75 7.36
N ASP A 138 -16.53 -4.96 8.47
CA ASP A 138 -15.67 -3.96 9.11
C ASP A 138 -14.17 -4.17 8.84
N GLY A 139 -13.85 -4.91 7.78
CA GLY A 139 -12.48 -5.19 7.35
C GLY A 139 -11.88 -6.44 8.01
N GLY A 140 -10.70 -6.83 7.55
CA GLY A 140 -10.03 -8.05 7.97
C GLY A 140 -10.59 -9.29 7.29
N TRP A 141 -10.57 -10.42 7.99
CA TRP A 141 -10.85 -11.74 7.41
C TRP A 141 -11.89 -12.49 8.23
N ASN A 142 -12.87 -13.07 7.56
CA ASN A 142 -13.80 -14.03 8.15
C ASN A 142 -13.18 -15.43 8.01
N TYR A 143 -13.09 -16.17 9.10
CA TYR A 143 -12.42 -17.46 9.15
C TYR A 143 -13.25 -18.51 9.89
N ASN A 144 -13.39 -19.68 9.28
CA ASN A 144 -14.01 -20.84 9.90
C ASN A 144 -12.94 -21.87 10.29
N ILE A 145 -12.62 -21.96 11.57
CA ILE A 145 -11.61 -22.89 12.10
C ILE A 145 -11.95 -24.36 11.87
N LYS A 146 -13.23 -24.71 11.70
CA LYS A 146 -13.65 -26.11 11.50
C LYS A 146 -13.39 -26.61 10.08
N THR A 147 -13.43 -25.69 9.11
CA THR A 147 -13.28 -26.00 7.67
C THR A 147 -12.00 -25.48 7.07
N GLY A 148 -11.30 -24.54 7.74
CA GLY A 148 -10.15 -23.82 7.19
C GLY A 148 -10.52 -22.75 6.16
N GLU A 149 -11.82 -22.57 5.91
CA GLU A 149 -12.31 -21.60 4.92
C GLU A 149 -12.10 -20.16 5.40
N ILE A 150 -11.62 -19.30 4.50
CA ILE A 150 -11.34 -17.89 4.78
C ILE A 150 -11.82 -17.01 3.62
N HIS A 151 -12.44 -15.89 3.98
CA HIS A 151 -12.94 -14.86 3.06
C HIS A 151 -12.58 -13.47 3.57
N ALA A 152 -12.57 -12.46 2.68
CA ALA A 152 -12.41 -11.08 3.10
C ALA A 152 -13.70 -10.60 3.78
N ASN A 153 -13.56 -9.91 4.93
CA ASN A 153 -14.68 -9.33 5.65
C ASN A 153 -14.99 -7.93 5.12
N LEU A 154 -15.50 -7.87 3.88
CA LEU A 154 -15.77 -6.64 3.16
C LEU A 154 -17.18 -6.67 2.58
N PRO A 155 -17.85 -5.50 2.48
CA PRO A 155 -19.18 -5.39 1.88
C PRO A 155 -19.20 -5.89 0.43
N TYR A 156 -20.37 -6.32 -0.02
CA TYR A 156 -20.60 -6.62 -1.44
C TYR A 156 -20.15 -5.45 -2.32
N ASN A 157 -19.46 -5.77 -3.41
CA ASN A 157 -19.01 -4.80 -4.41
C ASN A 157 -18.17 -3.65 -3.83
N PHE A 158 -17.41 -3.88 -2.76
CA PHE A 158 -16.66 -2.85 -2.02
C PHE A 158 -15.79 -1.96 -2.91
N PHE A 159 -15.10 -2.54 -3.89
CA PHE A 159 -14.26 -1.81 -4.85
C PHE A 159 -14.97 -1.50 -6.18
N GLU A 160 -16.29 -1.55 -6.24
CA GLU A 160 -17.09 -1.22 -7.43
C GLU A 160 -16.83 -2.12 -8.65
N GLN A 161 -16.38 -3.36 -8.41
CA GLN A 161 -16.07 -4.36 -9.46
C GLN A 161 -17.07 -5.52 -9.53
N GLY A 162 -18.17 -5.46 -8.81
CA GLY A 162 -19.19 -6.51 -8.79
C GLY A 162 -18.77 -7.80 -8.06
N ILE A 163 -17.69 -7.75 -7.25
CA ILE A 163 -17.21 -8.91 -6.50
C ILE A 163 -17.99 -9.05 -5.20
N ASP A 164 -18.47 -10.24 -4.93
CA ASP A 164 -19.02 -10.65 -3.65
C ASP A 164 -17.91 -11.23 -2.78
N TRP A 165 -17.37 -10.39 -1.89
CA TRP A 165 -16.22 -10.76 -1.06
C TRP A 165 -16.54 -11.79 0.01
N GLU A 166 -17.82 -11.90 0.43
CA GLU A 166 -18.27 -12.92 1.36
C GLU A 166 -18.22 -14.33 0.76
N ASN A 167 -18.41 -14.41 -0.56
CA ASN A 167 -18.46 -15.68 -1.28
C ASN A 167 -17.28 -15.92 -2.22
N TYR A 168 -16.35 -14.96 -2.31
CA TYR A 168 -15.14 -15.10 -3.12
C TYR A 168 -14.11 -15.96 -2.36
#